data_dc28ef5cd3b3b5695a9750e9f2d08f0c
#
_entry.id   dc28ef5cd3b3b5695a9750e9f2d08f0c
#
_cell.length_a   1.000
_cell.length_b   1.000
_cell.length_c   1.000
_cell.angle_alpha   90.00
_cell.angle_beta   90.00
_cell.angle_gamma   90.00
#
_symmetry.space_group_name_H-M   'P 1'
#
loop_
_entity.id
_entity.type
_entity.pdbx_description
1 polymer ?
#
loop_
_entity_poly.entity_id
_entity_poly.type
_entity_poly.pdbx_seq_one_letter_code
_entity_poly.pdbx_strand_id
1 'polypeptide(L)'
;FLPRLFEGVESKMSFVTENVSWWFAKNGQDDDIVLSTKVTLCRNLADFPFIRKMTDDDKQRVDSLIYDAFCQEDYSFFYYDSLSDSAKKVFIDNNILWGNCSSVIINNKDDSISCLTNQSDHLKISVFSAGFECEKAAKKIYALDEKIQEKLQFAASMDFGYLTSNLCNCGSGLKISVRMFI
;
A
#
# COMPACT_ATOMS: atom_id res chain seq x y z
N PHE A 1 24.10 -1.96 5.55
CA PHE A 1 23.89 -1.05 6.70
C PHE A 1 22.45 -0.98 7.21
N LEU A 2 21.54 -1.77 6.64
CA LEU A 2 20.11 -1.81 6.99
C LEU A 2 19.68 -2.82 8.11
N PRO A 3 20.52 -3.74 8.64
CA PRO A 3 20.03 -4.76 9.58
C PRO A 3 19.66 -4.26 10.98
N ARG A 4 20.06 -3.07 11.40
CA ARG A 4 19.85 -2.59 12.79
C ARG A 4 18.53 -1.89 13.07
N LEU A 5 17.74 -1.57 12.05
CA LEU A 5 16.47 -0.84 12.21
C LEU A 5 15.28 -1.74 12.58
N PHE A 6 15.45 -3.07 12.60
CA PHE A 6 14.35 -4.04 12.64
C PHE A 6 14.42 -5.09 13.75
N GLU A 7 15.23 -4.89 14.79
CA GLU A 7 15.14 -5.67 16.02
C GLU A 7 13.81 -5.32 16.74
N GLY A 8 12.81 -6.14 16.59
CA GLY A 8 11.48 -5.95 17.19
C GLY A 8 10.32 -6.39 16.29
N VAL A 9 10.60 -6.83 15.07
CA VAL A 9 9.57 -7.24 14.09
C VAL A 9 8.89 -8.55 14.47
N GLU A 10 9.58 -9.46 15.14
CA GLU A 10 9.02 -10.78 15.50
C GLU A 10 7.86 -10.72 16.50
N SER A 11 7.85 -9.77 17.43
CA SER A 11 6.77 -9.64 18.41
C SER A 11 5.49 -9.01 17.82
N LYS A 12 5.59 -8.31 16.69
CA LYS A 12 4.44 -7.74 15.96
C LYS A 12 3.85 -8.70 14.93
N MET A 13 4.60 -9.75 14.55
CA MET A 13 4.15 -10.77 13.59
C MET A 13 3.04 -11.66 14.11
N SER A 14 2.96 -11.91 15.43
CA SER A 14 1.85 -12.65 16.03
C SER A 14 0.50 -11.94 15.85
N PHE A 15 0.52 -10.61 15.72
CA PHE A 15 -0.69 -9.82 15.56
C PHE A 15 -1.31 -9.95 14.16
N VAL A 16 -0.49 -10.17 13.12
CA VAL A 16 -0.95 -10.30 11.71
C VAL A 16 -1.58 -11.67 11.46
N THR A 17 -1.18 -12.69 12.20
CA THR A 17 -1.64 -14.08 11.99
C THR A 17 -2.93 -14.42 12.73
N GLU A 18 -3.32 -13.66 13.75
CA GLU A 18 -4.49 -13.97 14.61
C GLU A 18 -5.76 -13.16 14.26
N ASN A 19 -5.65 -12.08 13.50
CA ASN A 19 -6.80 -11.24 13.21
C ASN A 19 -7.19 -11.26 11.72
N VAL A 20 -8.38 -11.76 11.46
CA VAL A 20 -9.13 -11.42 10.23
C VAL A 20 -9.20 -9.90 10.16
N SER A 21 -8.77 -9.32 9.05
CA SER A 21 -8.79 -7.87 8.88
C SER A 21 -10.16 -7.31 9.29
N TRP A 22 -10.17 -6.36 10.22
CA TRP A 22 -11.37 -5.84 10.89
C TRP A 22 -12.48 -5.39 9.94
N TRP A 23 -12.11 -4.97 8.72
CA TRP A 23 -13.05 -4.52 7.69
C TRP A 23 -13.88 -5.66 7.08
N PHE A 24 -13.52 -6.93 7.28
CA PHE A 24 -14.39 -8.09 7.00
C PHE A 24 -15.41 -8.34 8.10
N ALA A 25 -15.11 -7.93 9.35
CA ALA A 25 -15.93 -8.20 10.52
C ALA A 25 -16.87 -7.05 10.87
N LYS A 26 -16.80 -5.90 10.18
CA LYS A 26 -17.66 -4.74 10.41
C LYS A 26 -18.75 -4.64 9.36
N ASN A 27 -19.94 -4.28 9.82
CA ASN A 27 -21.03 -3.88 8.96
C ASN A 27 -20.74 -2.48 8.39
N GLY A 28 -20.87 -2.32 7.09
CA GLY A 28 -20.72 -1.06 6.37
C GLY A 28 -22.02 -0.65 5.69
N GLN A 29 -21.98 0.40 4.90
CA GLN A 29 -23.10 0.78 4.07
C GLN A 29 -23.36 -0.33 3.01
N ASP A 30 -24.61 -0.71 2.79
CA ASP A 30 -25.06 -1.73 1.84
C ASP A 30 -24.37 -3.10 2.07
N ASP A 31 -24.13 -3.49 3.32
CA ASP A 31 -23.42 -4.70 3.73
C ASP A 31 -24.14 -6.01 3.36
N ASP A 32 -25.40 -5.96 3.02
CA ASP A 32 -26.19 -7.05 2.45
C ASP A 32 -25.74 -7.43 1.02
N ILE A 33 -25.14 -6.49 0.29
CA ILE A 33 -24.65 -6.69 -1.09
C ILE A 33 -23.13 -6.47 -1.18
N VAL A 34 -22.60 -5.45 -0.49
CA VAL A 34 -21.21 -5.03 -0.60
C VAL A 34 -20.40 -5.44 0.62
N LEU A 35 -19.45 -6.36 0.43
CA LEU A 35 -18.54 -6.81 1.47
C LEU A 35 -17.53 -5.75 1.87
N SER A 36 -16.89 -5.15 0.87
CA SER A 36 -15.81 -4.19 1.12
C SER A 36 -15.52 -3.30 -0.08
N THR A 37 -15.03 -2.11 0.22
CA THR A 37 -14.44 -1.17 -0.72
C THR A 37 -12.93 -1.10 -0.54
N LYS A 38 -12.18 -1.14 -1.65
CA LYS A 38 -10.75 -0.90 -1.70
C LYS A 38 -10.46 0.24 -2.66
N VAL A 39 -9.84 1.29 -2.15
CA VAL A 39 -9.31 2.40 -2.98
C VAL A 39 -7.80 2.27 -3.02
N THR A 40 -7.22 2.32 -4.21
CA THR A 40 -5.79 2.17 -4.45
C THR A 40 -5.27 3.38 -5.20
N LEU A 41 -4.11 3.89 -4.78
CA LEU A 41 -3.39 5.00 -5.39
C LEU A 41 -1.97 4.55 -5.75
N CYS A 42 -1.56 4.80 -6.99
CA CYS A 42 -0.22 4.48 -7.49
C CYS A 42 0.59 5.77 -7.69
N ARG A 43 1.86 5.73 -7.24
CA ARG A 43 2.81 6.84 -7.34
C ARG A 43 4.20 6.34 -7.73
N ASN A 44 4.88 7.10 -8.56
CA ASN A 44 6.30 6.91 -8.87
C ASN A 44 7.07 8.17 -8.46
N LEU A 45 8.27 8.00 -7.90
CA LEU A 45 9.15 9.10 -7.55
C LEU A 45 9.74 9.73 -8.82
N ALA A 46 9.84 11.06 -8.84
CA ALA A 46 10.27 11.81 -10.04
C ALA A 46 11.73 11.52 -10.44
N ASP A 47 12.60 11.32 -9.45
CA ASP A 47 14.04 11.18 -9.64
C ASP A 47 14.51 9.75 -9.94
N PHE A 48 13.58 8.80 -10.07
CA PHE A 48 13.90 7.39 -10.29
C PHE A 48 13.29 6.85 -11.58
N PRO A 49 13.98 5.93 -12.27
CA PRO A 49 13.40 5.25 -13.41
C PRO A 49 12.26 4.34 -12.97
N PHE A 50 11.29 4.07 -13.86
CA PHE A 50 10.23 3.11 -13.58
C PHE A 50 10.78 1.72 -13.25
N ILE A 51 10.05 0.95 -12.44
CA ILE A 51 10.44 -0.35 -11.84
C ILE A 51 11.19 -1.28 -12.81
N ARG A 52 10.77 -1.38 -14.08
CA ARG A 52 11.40 -2.26 -15.07
C ARG A 52 12.85 -1.88 -15.42
N LYS A 53 13.25 -0.64 -15.16
CA LYS A 53 14.59 -0.11 -15.45
C LYS A 53 15.40 0.18 -14.19
N MET A 54 14.84 -0.06 -13.00
CA MET A 54 15.53 0.14 -11.74
C MET A 54 16.58 -0.93 -11.50
N THR A 55 17.70 -0.49 -10.96
CA THR A 55 18.68 -1.38 -10.33
C THR A 55 18.22 -1.76 -8.93
N ASP A 56 18.85 -2.76 -8.31
CA ASP A 56 18.53 -3.11 -6.92
C ASP A 56 18.96 -2.01 -5.93
N ASP A 57 19.99 -1.22 -6.27
CA ASP A 57 20.38 -0.03 -5.51
C ASP A 57 19.29 1.06 -5.57
N ASP A 58 18.72 1.30 -6.75
CA ASP A 58 17.60 2.24 -6.90
C ASP A 58 16.40 1.81 -6.04
N LYS A 59 16.05 0.52 -6.04
CA LYS A 59 14.95 -0.01 -5.22
C LYS A 59 15.19 0.22 -3.73
N GLN A 60 16.41 -0.06 -3.25
CA GLN A 60 16.77 0.18 -1.84
C GLN A 60 16.70 1.66 -1.47
N ARG A 61 17.10 2.55 -2.36
CA ARG A 61 17.01 4.00 -2.15
C ARG A 61 15.54 4.46 -2.12
N VAL A 62 14.71 3.95 -3.01
CA VAL A 62 13.26 4.21 -3.01
C VAL A 62 12.61 3.72 -1.72
N ASP A 63 12.94 2.49 -1.28
CA ASP A 63 12.43 1.95 -0.02
C ASP A 63 12.83 2.82 1.18
N SER A 64 14.08 3.32 1.20
CA SER A 64 14.56 4.21 2.26
C SER A 64 13.82 5.54 2.30
N LEU A 65 13.60 6.16 1.13
CA LEU A 65 12.85 7.42 1.04
C LEU A 65 11.39 7.26 1.47
N ILE A 66 10.76 6.17 1.06
CA ILE A 66 9.37 5.87 1.45
C ILE A 66 9.33 5.58 2.97
N TYR A 67 10.28 4.81 3.51
CA TYR A 67 10.39 4.58 4.94
C TYR A 67 10.44 5.91 5.72
N ASP A 68 11.31 6.84 5.32
CA ASP A 68 11.46 8.14 5.97
C ASP A 68 10.17 8.98 5.89
N ALA A 69 9.37 8.80 4.83
CA ALA A 69 8.09 9.47 4.71
C ALA A 69 7.05 8.97 5.72
N PHE A 70 7.08 7.67 6.07
CA PHE A 70 6.11 7.02 6.96
C PHE A 70 6.59 6.84 8.40
N CYS A 71 7.91 6.97 8.69
CA CYS A 71 8.48 6.62 9.99
C CYS A 71 7.98 7.46 11.18
N GLN A 72 7.38 8.62 10.93
CA GLN A 72 6.84 9.51 11.97
C GLN A 72 5.41 9.17 12.41
N GLU A 73 4.74 8.23 11.73
CA GLU A 73 3.39 7.81 12.04
C GLU A 73 3.38 6.37 12.60
N ASP A 74 2.25 5.95 13.14
CA ASP A 74 2.05 4.61 13.72
C ASP A 74 1.88 3.53 12.63
N TYR A 75 2.91 3.32 11.82
CA TYR A 75 2.97 2.27 10.80
C TYR A 75 3.90 1.14 11.21
N SER A 76 3.57 -0.08 10.76
CA SER A 76 4.41 -1.27 10.85
C SER A 76 5.00 -1.59 9.50
N PHE A 77 6.29 -1.98 9.47
CA PHE A 77 7.04 -2.26 8.25
C PHE A 77 7.41 -3.73 8.20
N PHE A 78 7.17 -4.39 7.08
CA PHE A 78 7.49 -5.81 6.88
C PHE A 78 8.25 -5.98 5.57
N TYR A 79 9.40 -6.65 5.62
CA TYR A 79 10.09 -7.06 4.40
C TYR A 79 9.44 -8.33 3.87
N TYR A 80 9.05 -8.33 2.59
CA TYR A 80 8.41 -9.47 1.95
C TYR A 80 9.25 -10.75 2.08
N ASP A 81 10.57 -10.64 1.85
CA ASP A 81 11.48 -11.79 1.87
C ASP A 81 11.68 -12.38 3.26
N SER A 82 11.47 -11.60 4.32
CA SER A 82 11.56 -12.07 5.72
C SER A 82 10.28 -12.70 6.24
N LEU A 83 9.17 -12.59 5.49
CA LEU A 83 7.88 -13.14 5.91
C LEU A 83 7.84 -14.66 5.72
N SER A 84 7.22 -15.35 6.69
CA SER A 84 6.85 -16.76 6.53
C SER A 84 5.80 -16.95 5.44
N ASP A 85 5.72 -18.14 4.87
CA ASP A 85 4.72 -18.46 3.84
C ASP A 85 3.29 -18.29 4.35
N SER A 86 3.05 -18.56 5.63
CA SER A 86 1.75 -18.35 6.28
C SER A 86 1.40 -16.86 6.33
N ALA A 87 2.35 -16.00 6.70
CA ALA A 87 2.14 -14.55 6.71
C ALA A 87 1.92 -14.00 5.30
N LYS A 88 2.70 -14.44 4.31
CA LYS A 88 2.49 -14.07 2.89
C LYS A 88 1.09 -14.43 2.42
N LYS A 89 0.60 -15.62 2.80
CA LYS A 89 -0.75 -16.07 2.46
C LYS A 89 -1.82 -15.15 3.07
N VAL A 90 -1.68 -14.72 4.32
CA VAL A 90 -2.62 -13.77 4.95
C VAL A 90 -2.68 -12.45 4.16
N PHE A 91 -1.55 -11.89 3.75
CA PHE A 91 -1.53 -10.68 2.94
C PHE A 91 -2.18 -10.87 1.55
N ILE A 92 -2.02 -12.05 0.94
CA ILE A 92 -2.65 -12.41 -0.33
C ILE A 92 -4.16 -12.56 -0.17
N ASP A 93 -4.61 -13.32 0.83
CA ASP A 93 -6.03 -13.57 1.11
C ASP A 93 -6.78 -12.26 1.42
N ASN A 94 -6.10 -11.32 2.08
CA ASN A 94 -6.61 -9.98 2.34
C ASN A 94 -6.51 -9.01 1.14
N ASN A 95 -6.09 -9.49 -0.05
CA ASN A 95 -5.88 -8.66 -1.25
C ASN A 95 -4.91 -7.47 -1.05
N ILE A 96 -4.00 -7.56 -0.12
CA ILE A 96 -2.93 -6.59 0.07
C ILE A 96 -1.84 -6.85 -0.96
N LEU A 97 -1.41 -8.11 -1.07
CA LEU A 97 -0.40 -8.56 -2.03
C LEU A 97 -1.01 -9.22 -3.28
N TRP A 98 -0.34 -9.02 -4.41
CA TRP A 98 -0.56 -9.76 -5.66
C TRP A 98 0.79 -10.21 -6.22
N GLY A 99 1.07 -11.50 -6.14
CA GLY A 99 2.33 -12.06 -6.64
C GLY A 99 3.54 -11.75 -5.76
N ASN A 100 4.73 -12.10 -6.26
CA ASN A 100 6.01 -12.01 -5.54
C ASN A 100 6.77 -10.78 -6.01
N CYS A 101 6.47 -9.59 -5.55
CA CYS A 101 7.19 -8.45 -6.09
C CYS A 101 7.24 -7.18 -5.24
N SER A 102 6.91 -7.26 -3.98
CA SER A 102 7.02 -6.10 -3.09
C SER A 102 8.27 -6.21 -2.22
N SER A 103 9.02 -5.15 -2.09
CA SER A 103 10.17 -5.12 -1.19
C SER A 103 9.74 -4.86 0.25
N VAL A 104 8.83 -3.90 0.47
CA VAL A 104 8.35 -3.54 1.81
C VAL A 104 6.83 -3.42 1.80
N ILE A 105 6.21 -3.95 2.85
CA ILE A 105 4.80 -3.79 3.16
C ILE A 105 4.71 -2.85 4.36
N ILE A 106 3.89 -1.83 4.26
CA ILE A 106 3.69 -0.83 5.31
C ILE A 106 2.22 -0.82 5.67
N ASN A 107 1.89 -1.17 6.90
CA ASN A 107 0.51 -1.19 7.38
C ASN A 107 0.34 -0.27 8.58
N ASN A 108 -0.79 0.43 8.64
CA ASN A 108 -1.19 1.12 9.86
C ASN A 108 -1.73 0.13 10.91
N LYS A 109 -1.92 0.60 12.15
CA LYS A 109 -2.30 -0.25 13.29
C LYS A 109 -3.61 -1.02 13.13
N ASP A 110 -4.56 -0.48 12.38
CA ASP A 110 -5.88 -1.10 12.17
C ASP A 110 -6.01 -1.81 10.82
N ASP A 111 -4.90 -2.01 10.10
CA ASP A 111 -4.84 -2.63 8.76
C ASP A 111 -5.80 -2.02 7.73
N SER A 112 -6.34 -0.83 8.00
CA SER A 112 -7.20 -0.13 7.04
C SER A 112 -6.42 0.56 5.93
N ILE A 113 -5.12 0.79 6.12
CA ILE A 113 -4.19 1.33 5.14
C ILE A 113 -3.05 0.34 4.97
N SER A 114 -2.77 -0.03 3.75
CA SER A 114 -1.61 -0.83 3.39
C SER A 114 -0.89 -0.20 2.21
N CYS A 115 0.43 -0.05 2.34
CA CYS A 115 1.26 0.45 1.27
C CYS A 115 2.25 -0.63 0.86
N LEU A 116 2.53 -0.71 -0.43
CA LEU A 116 3.51 -1.62 -1.01
C LEU A 116 4.53 -0.81 -1.79
N THR A 117 5.81 -1.14 -1.60
CA THR A 117 6.89 -0.51 -2.37
C THR A 117 7.34 -1.40 -3.51
N ASN A 118 7.89 -0.80 -4.55
CA ASN A 118 8.58 -1.49 -5.65
C ASN A 118 7.81 -2.68 -6.26
N GLN A 119 6.48 -2.59 -6.39
CA GLN A 119 5.66 -3.61 -7.02
C GLN A 119 5.53 -3.33 -8.53
N SER A 120 4.42 -2.76 -8.98
CA SER A 120 4.26 -2.23 -10.35
C SER A 120 4.76 -0.80 -10.46
N ASP A 121 4.58 -0.05 -9.40
CA ASP A 121 5.00 1.33 -9.21
C ASP A 121 5.84 1.44 -7.94
N HIS A 122 6.55 2.55 -7.74
CA HIS A 122 7.42 2.74 -6.57
C HIS A 122 6.64 2.69 -5.26
N LEU A 123 5.44 3.26 -5.24
CA LEU A 123 4.54 3.26 -4.09
C LEU A 123 3.11 2.96 -4.55
N LYS A 124 2.48 2.01 -3.91
CA LYS A 124 1.08 1.67 -4.07
C LYS A 124 0.40 1.73 -2.71
N ILE A 125 -0.45 2.70 -2.52
CA ILE A 125 -1.24 2.90 -1.29
C ILE A 125 -2.60 2.24 -1.50
N SER A 126 -3.09 1.50 -0.51
CA SER A 126 -4.44 0.93 -0.52
C SER A 126 -5.16 1.27 0.77
N VAL A 127 -6.39 1.73 0.66
CA VAL A 127 -7.30 1.97 1.80
C VAL A 127 -8.45 1.00 1.68
N PHE A 128 -8.76 0.32 2.77
CA PHE A 128 -9.82 -0.66 2.88
C PHE A 128 -10.95 -0.13 3.79
N SER A 129 -12.19 -0.40 3.42
CA SER A 129 -13.38 -0.09 4.20
C SER A 129 -14.40 -1.21 4.08
N ALA A 130 -15.18 -1.46 5.15
CA ALA A 130 -16.33 -2.34 5.11
C ALA A 130 -17.45 -1.70 4.29
N GLY A 131 -18.24 -2.50 3.56
CA GLY A 131 -19.37 -2.03 2.76
C GLY A 131 -19.00 -1.05 1.63
N PHE A 132 -19.99 -0.27 1.18
CA PHE A 132 -19.86 0.68 0.07
C PHE A 132 -19.45 2.08 0.55
N GLU A 133 -18.16 2.28 0.82
CA GLU A 133 -17.57 3.50 1.40
C GLU A 133 -16.55 4.18 0.48
N CYS A 134 -16.86 4.26 -0.83
CA CYS A 134 -15.92 4.75 -1.85
C CYS A 134 -15.42 6.18 -1.58
N GLU A 135 -16.34 7.09 -1.25
CA GLU A 135 -16.01 8.50 -1.02
C GLU A 135 -15.12 8.69 0.21
N LYS A 136 -15.48 8.02 1.30
CA LYS A 136 -14.73 8.09 2.56
C LYS A 136 -13.32 7.50 2.42
N ALA A 137 -13.20 6.35 1.74
CA ALA A 137 -11.91 5.74 1.46
C ALA A 137 -11.06 6.61 0.52
N ALA A 138 -11.67 7.26 -0.50
CA ALA A 138 -10.99 8.19 -1.38
C ALA A 138 -10.49 9.44 -0.63
N LYS A 139 -11.29 10.04 0.24
CA LYS A 139 -10.85 11.15 1.08
C LYS A 139 -9.65 10.78 1.97
N LYS A 140 -9.69 9.57 2.56
CA LYS A 140 -8.61 9.07 3.44
C LYS A 140 -7.31 8.88 2.65
N ILE A 141 -7.38 8.32 1.44
CA ILE A 141 -6.18 8.08 0.64
C ILE A 141 -5.56 9.39 0.11
N TYR A 142 -6.38 10.37 -0.28
CA TYR A 142 -5.88 11.67 -0.72
C TYR A 142 -5.24 12.46 0.43
N ALA A 143 -5.82 12.43 1.62
CA ALA A 143 -5.21 13.08 2.79
C ALA A 143 -3.83 12.47 3.14
N LEU A 144 -3.67 11.15 2.94
CA LEU A 144 -2.37 10.50 3.10
C LEU A 144 -1.41 10.89 1.96
N ASP A 145 -1.89 10.91 0.71
CA ASP A 145 -1.08 11.31 -0.46
C ASP A 145 -0.54 12.73 -0.30
N GLU A 146 -1.36 13.69 0.15
CA GLU A 146 -0.93 15.07 0.44
C GLU A 146 0.20 15.13 1.46
N LYS A 147 0.08 14.41 2.58
CA LYS A 147 1.15 14.33 3.58
C LYS A 147 2.46 13.75 3.04
N ILE A 148 2.36 12.71 2.20
CA ILE A 148 3.54 12.08 1.60
C ILE A 148 4.19 13.04 0.61
N GLN A 149 3.42 13.83 -0.14
CA GLN A 149 3.92 14.83 -1.09
C GLN A 149 4.68 15.98 -0.42
N GLU A 150 4.50 16.22 0.87
CA GLU A 150 5.33 17.17 1.62
C GLU A 150 6.80 16.73 1.69
N LYS A 151 7.06 15.41 1.57
CA LYS A 151 8.38 14.81 1.70
C LYS A 151 8.92 14.22 0.40
N LEU A 152 8.04 13.75 -0.48
CA LEU A 152 8.38 13.03 -1.71
C LEU A 152 7.81 13.72 -2.94
N GLN A 153 8.64 13.90 -3.97
CA GLN A 153 8.20 14.40 -5.26
C GLN A 153 7.79 13.25 -6.18
N PHE A 154 6.55 13.30 -6.67
CA PHE A 154 6.02 12.29 -7.58
C PHE A 154 6.16 12.69 -9.05
N ALA A 155 6.40 11.69 -9.90
CA ALA A 155 6.47 11.85 -11.34
C ALA A 155 5.09 12.24 -11.89
N ALA A 156 5.01 13.41 -12.50
CA ALA A 156 3.80 13.94 -13.12
C ALA A 156 4.12 14.66 -14.43
N SER A 157 3.14 14.71 -15.32
CA SER A 157 3.18 15.45 -16.57
C SER A 157 1.99 16.40 -16.65
N MET A 158 2.18 17.55 -17.28
CA MET A 158 1.07 18.50 -17.51
C MET A 158 -0.04 17.90 -18.37
N ASP A 159 0.32 17.01 -19.32
CA ASP A 159 -0.65 16.40 -20.25
C ASP A 159 -1.35 15.18 -19.67
N PHE A 160 -0.65 14.40 -18.81
CA PHE A 160 -1.10 13.08 -18.39
C PHE A 160 -1.33 12.96 -16.87
N GLY A 161 -1.08 14.00 -16.08
CA GLY A 161 -1.12 13.93 -14.63
C GLY A 161 -0.03 13.05 -14.06
N TYR A 162 -0.31 12.32 -12.96
CA TYR A 162 0.65 11.39 -12.37
C TYR A 162 0.97 10.23 -13.31
N LEU A 163 2.26 9.96 -13.45
CA LEU A 163 2.76 8.91 -14.34
C LEU A 163 2.88 7.59 -13.59
N THR A 164 2.24 6.56 -14.14
CA THR A 164 2.25 5.20 -13.57
C THR A 164 2.74 4.19 -14.60
N SER A 165 3.22 3.03 -14.14
CA SER A 165 3.69 1.95 -15.03
C SER A 165 2.59 1.36 -15.89
N ASN A 166 1.34 1.43 -15.44
CA ASN A 166 0.17 1.06 -16.23
C ASN A 166 -0.53 2.30 -16.76
N LEU A 167 -0.53 2.48 -18.08
CA LEU A 167 -1.13 3.64 -18.74
C LEU A 167 -2.59 3.88 -18.36
N CYS A 168 -3.35 2.83 -18.06
CA CYS A 168 -4.74 2.96 -17.61
C CYS A 168 -4.89 3.66 -16.25
N ASN A 169 -3.82 3.72 -15.46
CA ASN A 169 -3.81 4.37 -14.15
C ASN A 169 -3.18 5.78 -14.19
N CYS A 170 -2.64 6.23 -15.33
CA CYS A 170 -2.11 7.58 -15.48
C CYS A 170 -3.22 8.61 -15.26
N GLY A 171 -2.85 9.78 -14.77
CA GLY A 171 -3.78 10.85 -14.41
C GLY A 171 -3.90 10.96 -12.89
N SER A 172 -4.99 10.52 -12.29
CA SER A 172 -5.13 10.51 -10.84
C SER A 172 -4.29 9.42 -10.15
N GLY A 173 -3.95 8.35 -10.85
CA GLY A 173 -3.35 7.15 -10.27
C GLY A 173 -4.31 6.36 -9.37
N LEU A 174 -5.60 6.74 -9.33
CA LEU A 174 -6.60 6.19 -8.44
C LEU A 174 -7.37 5.04 -9.10
N LYS A 175 -7.59 3.97 -8.33
CA LYS A 175 -8.45 2.85 -8.70
C LYS A 175 -9.35 2.49 -7.53
N ILE A 176 -10.64 2.36 -7.79
CA ILE A 176 -11.64 1.88 -6.82
C ILE A 176 -12.06 0.47 -7.21
N SER A 177 -12.10 -0.41 -6.22
CA SER A 177 -12.55 -1.80 -6.37
C SER A 177 -13.55 -2.11 -5.27
N VAL A 178 -14.69 -2.68 -5.65
CA VAL A 178 -15.76 -3.07 -4.72
C VAL A 178 -15.93 -4.58 -4.80
N ARG A 179 -15.94 -5.25 -3.64
CA ARG A 179 -16.22 -6.67 -3.53
C ARG A 179 -17.68 -6.84 -3.15
N MET A 180 -18.40 -7.61 -3.94
CA MET A 180 -19.84 -7.82 -3.80
C MET A 180 -20.17 -9.31 -3.67
N PHE A 181 -21.27 -9.62 -2.99
CA PHE A 181 -21.96 -10.90 -3.14
C PHE A 181 -22.69 -10.93 -4.48
N ILE A 182 -22.56 -12.05 -5.19
CA ILE A 182 -23.29 -12.33 -6.45
C ILE A 182 -24.01 -13.66 -6.27
#